data_f0ec7eacab0ea9876737d26c3ba076ae
#
_entry.id   f0ec7eacab0ea9876737d26c3ba076ae
#
_cell.length_a   1.000
_cell.length_b   1.000
_cell.length_c   1.000
_cell.angle_alpha   90.00
_cell.angle_beta   90.00
_cell.angle_gamma   90.00
#
_symmetry.space_group_name_H-M   'P 1'
#
loop_
_entity.id
_entity.type
_entity.pdbx_description
1 polymer ?
#
loop_
_entity_poly.entity_id
_entity_poly.type
_entity_poly.pdbx_seq_one_letter_code
_entity_poly.pdbx_strand_id
1 'polypeptide(L)'
;GHHVVSDRSVYSSIAYQGYGRQLPLETVHAVNDWALQSRWPDLVVLLDVSHEHAMSRLAHRDLDRFEQENGEFFQRVRDGFHTMAANDPQHWVVIEAVGDPDAIELAVRAAVTERLGI
;
A
#
# COMPACT_ATOMS: atom_id res chain seq x y z
N GLY A 1 -22.92 -12.15 -5.24
CA GLY A 1 -21.69 -11.99 -4.59
C GLY A 1 -21.70 -11.02 -3.42
N HIS A 2 -20.67 -11.11 -2.66
CA HIS A 2 -20.47 -10.23 -1.51
C HIS A 2 -19.25 -9.36 -1.76
N HIS A 3 -19.30 -8.11 -1.28
CA HIS A 3 -18.15 -7.23 -1.27
C HIS A 3 -17.30 -7.53 -0.04
N VAL A 4 -15.99 -7.57 -0.23
CA VAL A 4 -15.03 -7.76 0.85
C VAL A 4 -14.06 -6.59 0.85
N VAL A 5 -13.89 -5.98 2.00
CA VAL A 5 -12.91 -4.91 2.22
C VAL A 5 -11.90 -5.40 3.24
N SER A 6 -10.63 -5.22 2.93
CA SER A 6 -9.55 -5.61 3.82
C SER A 6 -8.60 -4.43 4.00
N ASP A 7 -8.25 -4.13 5.25
CA ASP A 7 -7.13 -3.24 5.51
C ASP A 7 -5.86 -4.09 5.40
N ARG A 8 -5.00 -3.75 4.48
CA ARG A 8 -3.88 -4.54 4.02
C ARG A 8 -4.31 -5.74 3.18
N SER A 9 -3.45 -6.13 2.29
CA SER A 9 -3.68 -7.22 1.37
C SER A 9 -2.38 -7.95 1.08
N VAL A 10 -2.45 -8.91 0.18
CA VAL A 10 -1.30 -9.61 -0.40
C VAL A 10 -0.22 -8.65 -0.90
N TYR A 11 -0.59 -7.47 -1.36
CA TYR A 11 0.37 -6.49 -1.86
C TYR A 11 1.27 -5.95 -0.75
N SER A 12 0.81 -5.93 0.50
CA SER A 12 1.69 -5.63 1.64
C SER A 12 2.82 -6.65 1.76
N SER A 13 2.53 -7.93 1.59
CA SER A 13 3.56 -8.97 1.59
C SER A 13 4.59 -8.74 0.48
N ILE A 14 4.13 -8.43 -0.73
CA ILE A 14 5.02 -8.17 -1.87
C ILE A 14 5.86 -6.93 -1.60
N ALA A 15 5.26 -5.85 -1.09
CA ALA A 15 5.99 -4.62 -0.80
C ALA A 15 7.05 -4.83 0.29
N TYR A 16 6.69 -5.47 1.39
CA TYR A 16 7.60 -5.67 2.52
C TYR A 16 8.67 -6.72 2.24
N GLN A 17 8.30 -7.85 1.67
CA GLN A 17 9.24 -8.95 1.44
C GLN A 17 10.00 -8.80 0.12
N GLY A 18 9.32 -8.40 -0.95
CA GLY A 18 9.93 -8.25 -2.25
C GLY A 18 10.76 -6.98 -2.37
N TYR A 19 10.14 -5.84 -2.17
CA TYR A 19 10.83 -4.54 -2.30
C TYR A 19 11.61 -4.18 -1.05
N GLY A 20 11.00 -4.30 0.12
CA GLY A 20 11.63 -3.93 1.39
C GLY A 20 12.83 -4.79 1.72
N ARG A 21 12.64 -6.10 1.83
CA ARG A 21 13.70 -7.06 2.15
C ARG A 21 14.49 -7.53 0.93
N GLN A 22 14.10 -7.08 -0.25
CA GLN A 22 14.80 -7.37 -1.50
C GLN A 22 14.87 -8.86 -1.84
N LEU A 23 13.84 -9.61 -1.49
CA LEU A 23 13.69 -10.99 -1.92
C LEU A 23 13.27 -11.03 -3.40
N PRO A 24 13.53 -12.14 -4.11
CA PRO A 24 13.15 -12.24 -5.52
C PRO A 24 11.65 -12.02 -5.73
N LEU A 25 11.28 -11.00 -6.51
CA LEU A 25 9.88 -10.63 -6.71
C LEU A 25 9.05 -11.76 -7.32
N GLU A 26 9.62 -12.49 -8.26
CA GLU A 26 8.93 -13.63 -8.88
C GLU A 26 8.53 -14.69 -7.87
N THR A 27 9.44 -15.00 -6.93
CA THR A 27 9.18 -15.98 -5.89
C THR A 27 8.13 -15.48 -4.91
N VAL A 28 8.26 -14.24 -4.47
CA VAL A 28 7.28 -13.64 -3.55
C VAL A 28 5.89 -13.61 -4.19
N HIS A 29 5.82 -13.21 -5.46
CA HIS A 29 4.57 -13.18 -6.21
C HIS A 29 3.96 -14.58 -6.34
N ALA A 30 4.76 -15.56 -6.71
CA ALA A 30 4.28 -16.93 -6.90
C ALA A 30 3.72 -17.54 -5.61
N VAL A 31 4.39 -17.33 -4.48
CA VAL A 31 3.91 -17.80 -3.18
C VAL A 31 2.57 -17.15 -2.82
N ASN A 32 2.44 -15.85 -3.04
CA ASN A 32 1.21 -15.13 -2.72
C ASN A 32 0.08 -15.50 -3.69
N ASP A 33 0.37 -15.69 -4.97
CA ASP A 33 -0.62 -16.14 -5.93
C ASP A 33 -1.19 -17.51 -5.56
N TRP A 34 -0.31 -18.42 -5.15
CA TRP A 34 -0.73 -19.72 -4.67
C TRP A 34 -1.62 -19.62 -3.42
N ALA A 35 -1.23 -18.79 -2.47
CA ALA A 35 -1.99 -18.59 -1.23
C ALA A 35 -3.38 -18.00 -1.49
N LEU A 36 -3.50 -17.11 -2.48
CA LEU A 36 -4.76 -16.50 -2.88
C LEU A 36 -5.60 -17.38 -3.80
N GLN A 37 -5.05 -18.50 -4.29
CA GLN A 37 -5.68 -19.28 -5.34
C GLN A 37 -6.02 -18.41 -6.56
N SER A 38 -5.09 -17.54 -6.92
CA SER A 38 -5.18 -16.58 -8.03
C SER A 38 -6.36 -15.58 -7.92
N ARG A 39 -6.87 -15.37 -6.72
CA ARG A 39 -7.95 -14.38 -6.48
C ARG A 39 -7.36 -13.07 -5.96
N TRP A 40 -6.87 -12.27 -6.88
CA TRP A 40 -6.32 -10.96 -6.57
C TRP A 40 -7.42 -9.92 -6.31
N PRO A 41 -7.15 -8.88 -5.53
CA PRO A 41 -8.12 -7.81 -5.30
C PRO A 41 -8.58 -7.15 -6.59
N ASP A 42 -9.86 -6.81 -6.65
CA ASP A 42 -10.43 -6.08 -7.80
C ASP A 42 -10.02 -4.61 -7.82
N LEU A 43 -9.80 -4.04 -6.65
CA LEU A 43 -9.31 -2.67 -6.51
C LEU A 43 -8.43 -2.56 -5.28
N VAL A 44 -7.30 -1.92 -5.47
CA VAL A 44 -6.38 -1.56 -4.39
C VAL A 44 -6.38 -0.04 -4.24
N VAL A 45 -6.66 0.43 -3.04
CA VAL A 45 -6.56 1.84 -2.70
C VAL A 45 -5.29 2.03 -1.89
N LEU A 46 -4.32 2.72 -2.47
CA LEU A 46 -3.08 3.07 -1.79
C LEU A 46 -3.24 4.43 -1.15
N LEU A 47 -3.26 4.46 0.18
CA LEU A 47 -3.24 5.71 0.93
C LEU A 47 -1.79 6.12 1.11
N ASP A 48 -1.35 7.03 0.27
CA ASP A 48 0.05 7.43 0.23
C ASP A 48 0.33 8.57 1.18
N VAL A 49 1.41 8.41 1.96
CA VAL A 49 1.90 9.43 2.88
C VAL A 49 3.41 9.54 2.65
N SER A 50 3.90 10.75 2.44
CA SER A 50 5.33 10.97 2.28
C SER A 50 6.08 10.54 3.55
N HIS A 51 7.37 10.21 3.38
CA HIS A 51 8.23 9.86 4.51
C HIS A 51 8.23 10.96 5.59
N GLU A 52 8.39 12.21 5.17
CA GLU A 52 8.35 13.35 6.09
C GLU A 52 7.04 13.43 6.86
N HIS A 53 5.92 13.23 6.18
CA HIS A 53 4.61 13.31 6.79
C HIS A 53 4.37 12.16 7.75
N ALA A 54 4.80 10.95 7.39
CA ALA A 54 4.75 9.79 8.27
C ALA A 54 5.59 10.02 9.53
N MET A 55 6.78 10.57 9.38
CA MET A 55 7.66 10.89 10.49
C MET A 55 7.06 11.95 11.43
N SER A 56 6.36 12.93 10.89
CA SER A 56 5.73 13.99 11.70
C SER A 56 4.64 13.46 12.64
N ARG A 57 4.11 12.27 12.40
CA ARG A 57 3.09 11.63 13.24
C ARG A 57 3.65 10.80 14.37
N LEU A 58 4.97 10.57 14.38
CA LEU A 58 5.63 9.78 15.41
C LEU A 58 6.10 10.69 16.55
N ALA A 59 6.16 10.15 17.77
CA ALA A 59 6.82 10.82 18.88
C ALA A 59 8.31 10.94 18.56
N HIS A 60 8.97 11.98 19.08
CA HIS A 60 10.37 12.25 18.79
C HIS A 60 11.28 11.02 19.04
N ARG A 61 11.03 10.30 20.12
CA ARG A 61 11.78 9.09 20.45
C ARG A 61 11.61 7.99 19.41
N ASP A 62 10.37 7.79 18.95
CA ASP A 62 10.04 6.79 17.94
C ASP A 62 10.62 7.19 16.58
N LEU A 63 10.63 8.49 16.29
CA LEU A 63 11.19 9.03 15.05
C LEU A 63 12.68 8.70 14.92
N ASP A 64 13.47 8.97 15.96
CA ASP A 64 14.91 8.71 15.94
C ASP A 64 15.20 7.22 15.74
N ARG A 65 14.48 6.37 16.46
CA ARG A 65 14.64 4.93 16.35
C ARG A 65 14.25 4.43 14.96
N PHE A 66 13.14 4.91 14.43
CA PHE A 66 12.64 4.54 13.11
C PHE A 66 13.66 4.88 12.02
N GLU A 67 14.18 6.10 12.02
CA GLU A 67 15.14 6.54 11.01
C GLU A 67 16.45 5.77 11.06
N GLN A 68 16.96 5.51 12.27
CA GLN A 68 18.23 4.82 12.43
C GLN A 68 18.18 3.36 11.99
N GLU A 69 17.05 2.68 12.26
CA GLU A 69 16.94 1.24 12.04
C GLU A 69 16.26 0.88 10.72
N ASN A 70 15.33 1.71 10.24
CA ASN A 70 14.37 1.29 9.23
C ASN A 70 14.14 2.26 8.07
N GLY A 71 14.76 3.43 8.06
CA GLY A 71 14.47 4.48 7.08
C GLY A 71 14.55 4.02 5.63
N GLU A 72 15.66 3.38 5.25
CA GLU A 72 15.86 2.88 3.88
C GLU A 72 14.87 1.75 3.53
N PHE A 73 14.61 0.88 4.49
CA PHE A 73 13.66 -0.22 4.32
C PHE A 73 12.26 0.31 3.99
N PHE A 74 11.76 1.27 4.78
CA PHE A 74 10.44 1.83 4.54
C PHE A 74 10.37 2.65 3.25
N GLN A 75 11.47 3.28 2.85
CA GLN A 75 11.52 3.95 1.56
C GLN A 75 11.38 2.94 0.42
N ARG A 76 12.05 1.80 0.50
CA ARG A 76 11.90 0.74 -0.51
C ARG A 76 10.49 0.18 -0.54
N VAL A 77 9.86 0.02 0.62
CA VAL A 77 8.46 -0.44 0.70
C VAL A 77 7.53 0.55 0.01
N ARG A 78 7.68 1.84 0.31
CA ARG A 78 6.87 2.90 -0.31
C ARG A 78 7.08 2.93 -1.82
N ASP A 79 8.32 2.89 -2.27
CA ASP A 79 8.65 2.85 -3.69
C ASP A 79 8.06 1.61 -4.36
N GLY A 80 8.06 0.49 -3.67
CA GLY A 80 7.45 -0.75 -4.15
C GLY A 80 5.96 -0.63 -4.37
N PHE A 81 5.23 -0.03 -3.43
CA PHE A 81 3.80 0.24 -3.60
C PHE A 81 3.55 1.15 -4.81
N HIS A 82 4.32 2.21 -4.97
CA HIS A 82 4.18 3.11 -6.11
C HIS A 82 4.48 2.41 -7.43
N THR A 83 5.49 1.55 -7.45
CA THR A 83 5.83 0.76 -8.64
C THR A 83 4.69 -0.17 -9.02
N MET A 84 4.11 -0.89 -8.05
CA MET A 84 2.98 -1.78 -8.31
C MET A 84 1.76 -1.01 -8.81
N ALA A 85 1.46 0.14 -8.23
CA ALA A 85 0.36 0.98 -8.67
C ALA A 85 0.56 1.49 -10.09
N ALA A 86 1.78 1.92 -10.43
CA ALA A 86 2.11 2.41 -11.78
C ALA A 86 2.02 1.31 -12.83
N ASN A 87 2.35 0.07 -12.45
CA ASN A 87 2.33 -1.07 -13.36
C ASN A 87 0.92 -1.61 -13.61
N ASP A 88 -0.04 -1.29 -12.77
CA ASP A 88 -1.42 -1.80 -12.89
C ASP A 88 -2.45 -0.73 -12.55
N PRO A 89 -2.52 0.35 -13.35
CA PRO A 89 -3.41 1.47 -13.06
C PRO A 89 -4.89 1.10 -13.13
N GLN A 90 -5.25 -0.02 -13.76
CA GLN A 90 -6.64 -0.47 -13.82
C GLN A 90 -7.17 -0.95 -12.48
N HIS A 91 -6.29 -1.55 -11.66
CA HIS A 91 -6.68 -2.14 -10.39
C HIS A 91 -6.20 -1.33 -9.18
N TRP A 92 -5.49 -0.24 -9.40
CA TRP A 92 -4.93 0.59 -8.34
C TRP A 92 -5.39 2.03 -8.45
N VAL A 93 -5.65 2.64 -7.32
CA VAL A 93 -5.82 4.09 -7.19
C VAL A 93 -4.94 4.58 -6.04
N VAL A 94 -4.21 5.65 -6.28
CA VAL A 94 -3.36 6.28 -5.27
C VAL A 94 -4.05 7.53 -4.76
N ILE A 95 -4.25 7.61 -3.47
CA ILE A 95 -4.88 8.74 -2.81
C ILE A 95 -3.90 9.32 -1.82
N GLU A 96 -3.62 10.61 -1.93
CA GLU A 96 -2.77 11.31 -0.98
C GLU A 96 -3.50 11.42 0.36
N ALA A 97 -2.97 10.73 1.38
CA ALA A 97 -3.61 10.64 2.70
C ALA A 97 -3.09 11.73 3.63
N VAL A 98 -3.19 12.98 3.19
CA VAL A 98 -2.76 14.16 3.94
C VAL A 98 -3.97 15.06 4.16
N GLY A 99 -4.12 15.57 5.38
CA GLY A 99 -5.20 16.47 5.75
C GLY A 99 -6.33 15.80 6.49
N ASP A 100 -7.55 16.29 6.27
CA ASP A 100 -8.74 15.86 7.00
C ASP A 100 -9.12 14.42 6.67
N PRO A 101 -9.26 13.53 7.67
CA PRO A 101 -9.73 12.16 7.45
C PRO A 101 -11.07 12.07 6.71
N ASP A 102 -11.99 13.02 6.94
CA ASP A 102 -13.28 13.03 6.25
C ASP A 102 -13.12 13.28 4.75
N ALA A 103 -12.18 14.16 4.36
CA ALA A 103 -11.87 14.41 2.96
C ALA A 103 -11.24 13.18 2.31
N ILE A 104 -10.37 12.47 3.03
CA ILE A 104 -9.77 11.22 2.55
C ILE A 104 -10.85 10.16 2.35
N GLU A 105 -11.76 10.03 3.30
CA GLU A 105 -12.88 9.08 3.18
C GLU A 105 -13.72 9.34 1.93
N LEU A 106 -14.05 10.62 1.67
CA LEU A 106 -14.81 10.98 0.49
C LEU A 106 -14.05 10.62 -0.80
N ALA A 107 -12.74 10.83 -0.84
CA ALA A 107 -11.91 10.47 -1.98
C ALA A 107 -11.91 8.95 -2.19
N VAL A 108 -11.81 8.17 -1.13
CA VAL A 108 -11.86 6.71 -1.20
C VAL A 108 -13.22 6.23 -1.73
N ARG A 109 -14.31 6.77 -1.20
CA ARG A 109 -15.66 6.42 -1.66
C ARG A 109 -15.86 6.75 -3.12
N ALA A 110 -15.41 7.91 -3.56
CA ALA A 110 -15.51 8.32 -4.96
C ALA A 110 -14.73 7.36 -5.88
N ALA A 111 -13.53 6.97 -5.48
CA ALA A 111 -12.72 6.02 -6.24
C ALA A 111 -13.38 4.65 -6.34
N VAL A 112 -13.92 4.14 -5.23
CA VAL A 112 -14.61 2.84 -5.21
C VAL A 112 -15.83 2.87 -6.11
N THR A 113 -16.63 3.92 -6.03
CA THR A 113 -17.82 4.07 -6.88
C THR A 113 -17.45 4.15 -8.35
N GLU A 114 -16.44 4.96 -8.69
CA GLU A 114 -16.00 5.11 -10.08
C GLU A 114 -15.45 3.83 -10.67
N ARG A 115 -14.64 3.09 -9.88
CA ARG A 115 -13.91 1.92 -10.38
C ARG A 115 -14.74 0.65 -10.36
N LEU A 116 -15.59 0.46 -9.35
CA LEU A 116 -16.34 -0.77 -9.14
C LEU A 116 -17.84 -0.61 -9.38
N GLY A 117 -18.35 0.59 -9.53
CA GLY A 117 -19.76 0.83 -9.76
C GLY A 117 -20.66 0.53 -8.54
N ILE A 118 -20.11 0.64 -7.37
CA ILE A 118 -20.84 0.42 -6.12
C ILE A 118 -20.79 1.69 -5.23
#